data_3ffbbea4f71a200c789087fece169965
#
_entry.id   3ffbbea4f71a200c789087fece169965
#
_cell.length_a   1.000
_cell.length_b   1.000
_cell.length_c   1.000
_cell.angle_alpha   90.00
_cell.angle_beta   90.00
_cell.angle_gamma   90.00
#
_symmetry.space_group_name_H-M   'P 1'
#
loop_
_entity.id
_entity.type
_entity.pdbx_description
1 polymer ?
#
loop_
_entity_poly.entity_id
_entity_poly.type
_entity_poly.pdbx_seq_one_letter_code
_entity_poly.pdbx_strand_id
1 'polypeptide(L)'
;GIIMANMNIRTPRFYTDQISYLMSRGLAQDGNFDVTATNSGNNFVGIKSGGGTEAELFDMNPLNKVTFDTSASVTTKADHVLINIDTQSTSTKKSFVAILNHNMTSADAKVLIKASDTESHIQAADMGSATAMDTPAEVVNADTIGSSIVIPATDGSTIVKFAEQSLQYWGIQFEGNSSNTFGSTDLFVGCILIGEYFDMPHAPDLNVTRMMNDLQESNGGQRFSNLKTFGRTASSTSKSPFTTASNGYNSQGGRIIYDMNFSFLSAANMMPDEYDITAADDNFVDDVWNMTNGNHLPFIFSIDSGSEGDN
;
A
#
# COMPACT_ATOMS: atom_id res chain seq x y z
N GLY A 1 -10.28 -10.68 -39.37
CA GLY A 1 -8.99 -10.28 -38.79
C GLY A 1 -9.22 -9.93 -37.35
N ILE A 2 -8.68 -10.73 -36.45
CA ILE A 2 -8.64 -10.40 -35.01
C ILE A 2 -7.63 -9.27 -34.92
N ILE A 3 -8.09 -8.06 -34.66
CA ILE A 3 -7.22 -6.98 -34.23
C ILE A 3 -6.76 -7.40 -32.82
N MET A 4 -5.56 -7.92 -32.71
CA MET A 4 -4.92 -8.01 -31.41
C MET A 4 -4.73 -6.55 -30.96
N ALA A 5 -5.42 -6.17 -29.89
CA ALA A 5 -5.13 -4.93 -29.24
C ALA A 5 -3.64 -4.98 -28.90
N ASN A 6 -2.85 -4.09 -29.49
CA ASN A 6 -1.49 -3.87 -29.06
C ASN A 6 -1.58 -3.51 -27.57
N MET A 7 -0.88 -4.25 -26.74
CA MET A 7 -0.62 -3.75 -25.38
C MET A 7 0.09 -2.41 -25.58
N ASN A 8 -0.64 -1.33 -25.39
CA ASN A 8 -0.01 -0.03 -25.24
C ASN A 8 0.68 -0.07 -23.88
N ILE A 9 1.94 -0.44 -23.87
CA ILE A 9 2.76 -0.29 -22.68
C ILE A 9 2.91 1.22 -22.52
N ARG A 10 2.21 1.74 -21.53
CA ARG A 10 2.30 3.13 -21.13
C ARG A 10 3.49 3.31 -20.20
N THR A 11 3.59 4.47 -19.62
CA THR A 11 4.68 4.78 -18.69
C THR A 11 4.55 3.95 -17.42
N PRO A 12 5.57 3.21 -17.01
CA PRO A 12 5.59 2.51 -15.74
C PRO A 12 5.58 3.49 -14.57
N ARG A 13 5.03 3.03 -13.44
CA ARG A 13 4.96 3.76 -12.19
C ARG A 13 5.54 2.96 -11.05
N PHE A 14 6.25 3.64 -10.18
CA PHE A 14 6.83 3.11 -8.96
C PHE A 14 6.18 3.80 -7.75
N TYR A 15 5.71 3.02 -6.81
CA TYR A 15 5.18 3.51 -5.53
C TYR A 15 6.17 3.14 -4.44
N THR A 16 6.89 4.11 -3.91
CA THR A 16 7.93 3.91 -2.91
C THR A 16 7.39 4.17 -1.50
N ASP A 17 7.68 3.27 -0.57
CA ASP A 17 7.19 3.36 0.80
C ASP A 17 8.14 4.16 1.68
N GLN A 18 7.67 5.28 2.18
CA GLN A 18 8.43 6.13 3.07
C GLN A 18 8.61 5.54 4.47
N ILE A 19 7.66 4.75 4.96
CA ILE A 19 7.74 4.12 6.28
C ILE A 19 8.94 3.18 6.33
N SER A 20 9.02 2.26 5.38
CA SER A 20 10.15 1.33 5.27
C SER A 20 11.48 2.04 5.08
N TYR A 21 11.50 3.11 4.29
CA TYR A 21 12.69 3.94 4.11
C TYR A 21 13.16 4.56 5.43
N LEU A 22 12.27 5.21 6.17
CA LEU A 22 12.59 5.83 7.45
C LEU A 22 13.07 4.82 8.48
N MET A 23 12.42 3.67 8.57
CA MET A 23 12.83 2.58 9.47
C MET A 23 14.19 2.01 9.06
N SER A 24 14.46 1.84 7.79
CA SER A 24 15.74 1.30 7.29
C SER A 24 16.93 2.25 7.56
N ARG A 25 16.65 3.54 7.67
CA ARG A 25 17.62 4.58 8.00
C ARG A 25 17.75 4.85 9.48
N GLY A 26 16.92 4.21 10.31
CA GLY A 26 16.85 4.50 11.75
C GLY A 26 16.31 5.89 12.07
N LEU A 27 15.56 6.49 11.15
CA LEU A 27 14.95 7.81 11.31
C LEU A 27 13.57 7.75 11.96
N ALA A 28 12.94 6.58 11.94
CA ALA A 28 11.68 6.35 12.61
C ALA A 28 11.73 5.06 13.43
N GLN A 29 10.92 5.00 14.47
CA GLN A 29 10.81 3.89 15.41
C GLN A 29 9.33 3.46 15.50
N ASP A 30 9.09 2.39 16.23
CA ASP A 30 7.77 1.83 16.48
C ASP A 30 6.74 2.91 16.90
N GLY A 31 7.05 3.78 17.86
CA GLY A 31 6.14 4.83 18.32
C GLY A 31 5.83 5.96 17.31
N ASN A 32 6.34 5.90 16.09
CA ASN A 32 5.93 6.80 15.02
C ASN A 32 4.76 6.25 14.19
N PHE A 33 4.38 4.98 14.41
CA PHE A 33 3.35 4.28 13.67
C PHE A 33 2.47 3.53 14.67
N ASP A 34 1.34 4.13 15.02
CA ASP A 34 0.49 3.65 16.11
C ASP A 34 -0.94 3.35 15.66
N VAL A 35 -1.52 2.29 16.20
CA VAL A 35 -2.96 2.10 16.19
C VAL A 35 -3.53 2.73 17.46
N THR A 36 -4.39 3.71 17.30
CA THR A 36 -5.00 4.37 18.45
C THR A 36 -5.84 3.38 19.24
N ALA A 37 -5.45 3.13 20.47
CA ALA A 37 -6.21 2.32 21.40
C ALA A 37 -7.47 3.06 21.88
N THR A 38 -8.39 2.33 22.44
CA THR A 38 -9.66 2.84 22.99
C THR A 38 -9.42 4.04 23.91
N ASN A 39 -9.94 5.20 23.55
CA ASN A 39 -9.87 6.40 24.38
C ASN A 39 -11.24 6.68 25.02
N SER A 40 -11.23 7.05 26.30
CA SER A 40 -12.46 7.36 27.06
C SER A 40 -13.15 8.61 26.50
N GLY A 41 -14.06 8.44 25.57
CA GLY A 41 -14.80 9.52 24.92
C GLY A 41 -14.83 9.46 23.39
N ASN A 42 -13.88 8.77 22.80
CA ASN A 42 -13.85 8.44 21.39
C ASN A 42 -13.96 6.92 21.25
N ASN A 43 -14.84 6.47 20.40
CA ASN A 43 -15.07 5.04 20.21
C ASN A 43 -14.03 4.50 19.21
N PHE A 44 -12.77 4.39 19.63
CA PHE A 44 -11.76 3.71 18.83
C PHE A 44 -11.78 2.22 19.12
N VAL A 45 -11.64 1.45 18.04
CA VAL A 45 -11.52 -0.01 18.06
C VAL A 45 -10.07 -0.38 17.87
N GLY A 46 -9.52 -1.10 18.81
CA GLY A 46 -8.15 -1.60 18.76
C GLY A 46 -8.01 -2.93 18.02
N ILE A 47 -6.79 -3.42 17.98
CA ILE A 47 -6.47 -4.73 17.44
C ILE A 47 -7.16 -5.82 18.32
N LYS A 48 -7.80 -6.76 17.65
CA LYS A 48 -8.45 -7.90 18.28
C LYS A 48 -7.43 -8.80 18.99
N SER A 49 -7.79 -9.36 20.14
CA SER A 49 -6.94 -10.32 20.84
C SER A 49 -6.57 -11.50 19.93
N GLY A 50 -5.28 -11.68 19.69
CA GLY A 50 -4.76 -12.67 18.73
C GLY A 50 -4.92 -12.27 17.25
N GLY A 51 -5.28 -11.04 16.97
CA GLY A 51 -5.49 -10.49 15.61
C GLY A 51 -4.23 -9.90 14.97
N GLY A 52 -3.05 -10.19 15.48
CA GLY A 52 -1.80 -9.64 15.00
C GLY A 52 -1.24 -8.54 15.88
N THR A 53 -0.22 -7.88 15.42
CA THR A 53 0.48 -6.76 16.08
C THR A 53 0.49 -5.54 15.19
N GLU A 54 0.65 -4.38 15.79
CA GLU A 54 0.73 -3.10 15.09
C GLU A 54 1.86 -3.05 14.06
N ALA A 55 3.03 -3.58 14.43
CA ALA A 55 4.18 -3.65 13.54
C ALA A 55 3.92 -4.44 12.24
N GLU A 56 2.99 -5.39 12.27
CA GLU A 56 2.62 -6.18 11.08
C GLU A 56 1.89 -5.34 10.03
N LEU A 57 1.31 -4.18 10.39
CA LEU A 57 0.76 -3.24 9.41
C LEU A 57 1.82 -2.59 8.51
N PHE A 58 3.08 -2.60 8.95
CA PHE A 58 4.17 -1.88 8.30
C PHE A 58 5.36 -2.78 7.94
N ASP A 59 5.20 -4.10 8.00
CA ASP A 59 6.25 -5.08 7.74
C ASP A 59 6.45 -5.41 6.25
N MET A 60 5.73 -4.73 5.37
CA MET A 60 5.72 -4.97 3.91
C MET A 60 5.33 -6.42 3.53
N ASN A 61 4.64 -7.11 4.42
CA ASN A 61 4.13 -8.47 4.19
C ASN A 61 2.59 -8.50 4.24
N PRO A 62 1.90 -8.26 3.13
CA PRO A 62 0.44 -8.20 3.11
C PRO A 62 -0.27 -9.48 3.57
N LEU A 63 0.46 -10.57 3.74
CA LEU A 63 -0.10 -11.84 4.24
C LEU A 63 -0.18 -11.90 5.77
N ASN A 64 0.56 -11.05 6.48
CA ASN A 64 0.41 -10.85 7.90
C ASN A 64 -0.78 -9.92 8.12
N LYS A 65 -1.89 -10.49 8.59
CA LYS A 65 -3.13 -9.74 8.71
C LYS A 65 -3.30 -9.23 10.13
N VAL A 66 -3.51 -7.94 10.25
CA VAL A 66 -3.92 -7.33 11.51
C VAL A 66 -5.44 -7.21 11.52
N THR A 67 -6.08 -7.81 12.49
CA THR A 67 -7.54 -7.86 12.61
C THR A 67 -8.01 -6.96 13.75
N PHE A 68 -8.99 -6.15 13.50
CA PHE A 68 -9.61 -5.22 14.45
C PHE A 68 -10.95 -5.77 14.93
N ASP A 69 -11.29 -5.58 16.20
CA ASP A 69 -12.51 -6.12 16.83
C ASP A 69 -13.76 -5.29 16.47
N THR A 70 -13.98 -5.07 15.18
CA THR A 70 -15.02 -4.17 14.67
C THR A 70 -16.40 -4.79 14.71
N SER A 71 -16.52 -6.10 14.59
CA SER A 71 -17.82 -6.80 14.62
C SER A 71 -18.47 -6.81 16.01
N ALA A 72 -17.68 -6.63 17.06
CA ALA A 72 -18.17 -6.51 18.44
C ALA A 72 -18.61 -5.11 18.81
N SER A 73 -18.28 -4.12 18.00
CA SER A 73 -18.65 -2.73 18.23
C SER A 73 -20.08 -2.43 17.76
N VAL A 74 -21.04 -3.01 18.45
CA VAL A 74 -22.47 -2.86 18.15
C VAL A 74 -23.03 -1.71 18.95
N THR A 75 -22.51 -0.52 18.83
CA THR A 75 -23.04 0.62 19.56
C THR A 75 -23.60 1.69 18.64
N THR A 76 -24.42 2.55 19.19
CA THR A 76 -25.10 3.64 18.49
C THR A 76 -24.19 4.78 18.05
N LYS A 77 -22.87 4.63 18.20
CA LYS A 77 -21.87 5.61 17.81
C LYS A 77 -20.93 5.00 16.79
N ALA A 78 -20.48 5.83 15.88
CA ALA A 78 -19.45 5.48 14.92
C ALA A 78 -18.15 5.07 15.63
N ASP A 79 -17.90 3.79 15.69
CA ASP A 79 -16.62 3.27 16.14
C ASP A 79 -15.63 3.37 14.98
N HIS A 80 -14.39 3.75 15.28
CA HIS A 80 -13.35 3.98 14.29
C HIS A 80 -12.11 3.14 14.58
N VAL A 81 -11.45 2.68 13.55
CA VAL A 81 -10.06 2.24 13.62
C VAL A 81 -9.20 3.37 13.12
N LEU A 82 -8.32 3.90 13.94
CA LEU A 82 -7.46 5.01 13.58
C LEU A 82 -5.99 4.59 13.65
N ILE A 83 -5.30 4.73 12.53
CA ILE A 83 -3.88 4.47 12.39
C ILE A 83 -3.18 5.79 12.18
N ASN A 84 -2.25 6.11 13.07
CA ASN A 84 -1.45 7.32 13.06
C ASN A 84 -0.07 7.03 12.51
N ILE A 85 0.40 7.86 11.60
CA ILE A 85 1.71 7.75 10.97
C ILE A 85 2.42 9.09 11.10
N ASP A 86 3.55 9.11 11.78
CA ASP A 86 4.48 10.25 11.80
C ASP A 86 5.61 9.97 10.80
N THR A 87 5.59 10.66 9.69
CA THR A 87 6.60 10.50 8.64
C THR A 87 7.91 11.24 8.94
N GLN A 88 8.04 11.84 10.12
CA GLN A 88 9.25 12.53 10.59
C GLN A 88 9.74 13.66 9.66
N SER A 89 8.95 14.06 8.68
CA SER A 89 9.37 15.03 7.68
C SER A 89 8.23 15.86 7.15
N THR A 90 8.45 17.16 7.09
CA THR A 90 7.61 18.14 6.39
C THR A 90 8.14 18.49 4.99
N SER A 91 9.28 17.94 4.61
CA SER A 91 9.90 18.22 3.29
C SER A 91 9.74 17.10 2.28
N THR A 92 9.52 15.87 2.73
CA THR A 92 9.25 14.76 1.80
C THR A 92 7.83 14.78 1.31
N LYS A 93 7.66 14.62 0.03
CA LYS A 93 6.36 14.58 -0.62
C LYS A 93 5.68 13.23 -0.41
N LYS A 94 4.36 13.24 -0.31
CA LYS A 94 3.51 12.04 -0.28
C LYS A 94 2.38 12.27 -1.26
N SER A 95 2.15 11.32 -2.11
CA SER A 95 1.14 11.39 -3.16
C SER A 95 0.25 10.16 -3.24
N PHE A 96 0.51 9.13 -2.41
CA PHE A 96 -0.33 7.95 -2.34
C PHE A 96 -0.39 7.34 -0.94
N VAL A 97 -1.44 6.56 -0.71
CA VAL A 97 -1.57 5.57 0.35
C VAL A 97 -2.03 4.26 -0.30
N ALA A 98 -1.38 3.16 0.05
CA ALA A 98 -1.78 1.83 -0.35
C ALA A 98 -2.19 1.01 0.87
N ILE A 99 -3.34 0.35 0.78
CA ILE A 99 -3.88 -0.55 1.80
C ILE A 99 -3.98 -1.92 1.14
N LEU A 100 -3.09 -2.82 1.54
CA LEU A 100 -2.91 -4.10 0.88
C LEU A 100 -3.58 -5.22 1.67
N ASN A 101 -4.23 -6.13 0.95
CA ASN A 101 -4.88 -7.31 1.49
C ASN A 101 -5.85 -7.00 2.64
N HIS A 102 -6.89 -6.25 2.33
CA HIS A 102 -7.95 -5.88 3.26
C HIS A 102 -9.28 -6.58 2.91
N ASN A 103 -10.22 -6.56 3.86
CA ASN A 103 -11.59 -6.99 3.65
C ASN A 103 -12.62 -5.86 3.89
N MET A 104 -12.29 -4.64 3.48
CA MET A 104 -13.14 -3.48 3.76
C MET A 104 -14.57 -3.64 3.22
N THR A 105 -14.73 -4.25 2.05
CA THR A 105 -16.06 -4.49 1.47
C THR A 105 -16.86 -5.49 2.31
N SER A 106 -16.27 -6.61 2.70
CA SER A 106 -16.91 -7.62 3.56
C SER A 106 -17.17 -7.12 4.99
N ALA A 107 -16.37 -6.18 5.47
CA ALA A 107 -16.53 -5.55 6.79
C ALA A 107 -17.47 -4.34 6.76
N ASP A 108 -18.04 -4.00 5.60
CA ASP A 108 -18.83 -2.79 5.36
C ASP A 108 -18.11 -1.53 5.85
N ALA A 109 -16.87 -1.37 5.45
CA ALA A 109 -15.97 -0.31 5.88
C ALA A 109 -15.64 0.67 4.74
N LYS A 110 -15.43 1.91 5.12
CA LYS A 110 -14.83 2.98 4.31
C LYS A 110 -13.56 3.47 4.97
N VAL A 111 -12.70 4.13 4.22
CA VAL A 111 -11.47 4.72 4.75
C VAL A 111 -11.40 6.22 4.46
N LEU A 112 -10.94 6.98 5.46
CA LEU A 112 -10.65 8.39 5.38
C LEU A 112 -9.14 8.59 5.53
N ILE A 113 -8.56 9.45 4.68
CA ILE A 113 -7.14 9.78 4.72
C ILE A 113 -7.01 11.28 4.93
N LYS A 114 -6.36 11.66 6.03
CA LYS A 114 -6.12 13.05 6.38
C LYS A 114 -4.68 13.23 6.86
N ALA A 115 -4.18 14.44 6.75
CA ALA A 115 -2.83 14.79 7.19
C ALA A 115 -2.77 16.16 7.86
N SER A 116 -1.73 16.40 8.64
CA SER A 116 -1.49 17.67 9.31
C SER A 116 -0.01 17.84 9.67
N ASP A 117 0.40 19.07 9.89
CA ASP A 117 1.69 19.39 10.55
C ASP A 117 1.58 19.37 12.08
N THR A 118 0.42 19.07 12.61
CA THR A 118 0.16 19.00 14.05
C THR A 118 -0.40 17.63 14.41
N GLU A 119 0.33 16.89 15.22
CA GLU A 119 0.00 15.52 15.61
C GLU A 119 -1.40 15.39 16.23
N SER A 120 -1.76 16.29 17.14
CA SER A 120 -3.07 16.24 17.80
C SER A 120 -4.28 16.37 16.85
N HIS A 121 -4.06 16.88 15.65
CA HIS A 121 -5.13 16.96 14.63
C HIS A 121 -5.51 15.61 14.07
N ILE A 122 -4.56 14.68 13.96
CA ILE A 122 -4.83 13.33 13.44
C ILE A 122 -5.22 12.36 14.54
N GLN A 123 -4.89 12.63 15.80
CA GLN A 123 -5.26 11.79 16.95
C GLN A 123 -6.68 12.05 17.45
N ALA A 124 -7.33 13.12 16.99
CA ALA A 124 -8.68 13.45 17.36
C ALA A 124 -9.71 12.60 16.59
N ALA A 125 -10.84 12.34 17.22
CA ALA A 125 -11.99 11.74 16.51
C ALA A 125 -12.33 12.58 15.28
N ASP A 126 -12.64 11.91 14.18
CA ASP A 126 -12.97 12.49 12.87
C ASP A 126 -11.83 13.33 12.24
N MET A 127 -10.68 13.45 12.90
CA MET A 127 -9.55 14.25 12.41
C MET A 127 -10.02 15.62 11.87
N GLY A 128 -10.90 16.30 12.63
CA GLY A 128 -11.66 17.46 12.16
C GLY A 128 -10.80 18.68 11.80
N SER A 129 -9.62 18.81 12.41
CA SER A 129 -8.66 19.89 12.14
C SER A 129 -7.58 19.51 11.12
N ALA A 130 -7.53 18.27 10.68
CA ALA A 130 -6.57 17.80 9.69
C ALA A 130 -7.06 18.09 8.27
N THR A 131 -6.11 18.27 7.35
CA THR A 131 -6.38 18.46 5.93
C THR A 131 -6.80 17.13 5.30
N ALA A 132 -7.97 17.14 4.68
CA ALA A 132 -8.44 15.99 3.91
C ALA A 132 -7.62 15.80 2.63
N MET A 133 -7.32 14.57 2.27
CA MET A 133 -6.75 14.26 0.96
C MET A 133 -7.87 14.31 -0.07
N ASP A 134 -8.04 15.48 -0.64
CA ASP A 134 -9.10 15.73 -1.60
C ASP A 134 -8.86 15.01 -2.92
N THR A 135 -9.93 14.45 -3.42
CA THR A 135 -10.14 13.89 -4.77
C THR A 135 -8.88 13.27 -5.37
N PRO A 136 -8.60 12.02 -5.06
CA PRO A 136 -7.52 11.32 -5.74
C PRO A 136 -7.78 11.31 -7.24
N ALA A 137 -6.78 11.67 -8.02
CA ALA A 137 -6.87 11.72 -9.48
C ALA A 137 -7.14 10.33 -10.08
N GLU A 138 -6.65 9.29 -9.40
CA GLU A 138 -6.86 7.90 -9.78
C GLU A 138 -6.86 7.02 -8.53
N VAL A 139 -7.70 6.00 -8.53
CA VAL A 139 -7.81 5.04 -7.45
C VAL A 139 -7.84 3.64 -8.01
N VAL A 140 -7.08 2.76 -7.40
CA VAL A 140 -7.15 1.33 -7.67
C VAL A 140 -8.15 0.71 -6.70
N ASN A 141 -9.14 -0.02 -7.23
CA ASN A 141 -10.16 -0.71 -6.46
C ASN A 141 -10.97 0.22 -5.54
N ALA A 142 -11.67 1.18 -6.11
CA ALA A 142 -12.65 1.96 -5.38
C ALA A 142 -13.96 2.08 -6.15
N ASP A 143 -15.07 1.94 -5.46
CA ASP A 143 -16.41 2.13 -6.00
C ASP A 143 -16.85 3.60 -5.87
N THR A 144 -16.58 4.18 -4.72
CA THR A 144 -16.97 5.57 -4.45
C THR A 144 -15.80 6.34 -3.85
N ILE A 145 -15.56 7.53 -4.40
CA ILE A 145 -14.60 8.50 -3.90
C ILE A 145 -15.35 9.79 -3.63
N GLY A 146 -15.22 10.26 -2.42
CA GLY A 146 -15.66 11.60 -2.02
C GLY A 146 -14.49 12.39 -1.46
N SER A 147 -14.74 13.59 -0.93
CA SER A 147 -13.71 14.33 -0.20
C SER A 147 -13.15 13.48 0.92
N SER A 148 -11.90 13.04 0.78
CA SER A 148 -11.17 12.20 1.75
C SER A 148 -11.73 10.80 2.04
N ILE A 149 -12.86 10.41 1.50
CA ILE A 149 -13.51 9.12 1.75
C ILE A 149 -13.31 8.22 0.55
N VAL A 150 -12.88 6.99 0.81
CA VAL A 150 -12.76 5.95 -0.21
C VAL A 150 -13.50 4.70 0.24
N ILE A 151 -14.35 4.18 -0.65
CA ILE A 151 -15.07 2.93 -0.46
C ILE A 151 -14.56 1.95 -1.51
N PRO A 152 -13.86 0.87 -1.11
CA PRO A 152 -13.40 -0.12 -2.06
C PRO A 152 -14.54 -0.88 -2.74
N ALA A 153 -14.38 -1.18 -4.02
CA ALA A 153 -15.34 -1.99 -4.78
C ALA A 153 -15.34 -3.46 -4.34
N THR A 154 -14.17 -3.98 -3.99
CA THR A 154 -13.98 -5.39 -3.60
C THR A 154 -12.98 -5.50 -2.45
N ASP A 155 -12.98 -6.63 -1.78
CA ASP A 155 -11.89 -7.02 -0.89
C ASP A 155 -10.60 -7.23 -1.69
N GLY A 156 -9.47 -6.93 -1.08
CA GLY A 156 -8.15 -7.10 -1.73
C GLY A 156 -7.19 -5.98 -1.41
N SER A 157 -6.77 -5.23 -2.40
CA SER A 157 -5.82 -4.13 -2.22
C SER A 157 -6.37 -2.86 -2.87
N THR A 158 -6.20 -1.74 -2.19
CA THR A 158 -6.64 -0.42 -2.67
C THR A 158 -5.45 0.53 -2.63
N ILE A 159 -5.26 1.30 -3.71
CA ILE A 159 -4.29 2.38 -3.78
C ILE A 159 -5.05 3.67 -4.02
N VAL A 160 -4.82 4.63 -3.16
CA VAL A 160 -5.38 5.98 -3.24
C VAL A 160 -4.26 6.94 -3.60
N LYS A 161 -4.44 7.72 -4.66
CA LYS A 161 -3.52 8.77 -5.09
C LYS A 161 -4.16 10.13 -4.92
N PHE A 162 -3.37 11.10 -4.55
CA PHE A 162 -3.80 12.48 -4.31
C PHE A 162 -2.71 13.45 -4.76
N ALA A 163 -3.04 14.75 -4.80
CA ALA A 163 -2.06 15.78 -5.05
C ALA A 163 -0.97 15.76 -3.97
N GLU A 164 0.27 15.96 -4.36
CA GLU A 164 1.41 15.95 -3.46
C GLU A 164 1.20 16.81 -2.22
N GLN A 165 1.55 16.24 -1.08
CA GLN A 165 1.49 16.88 0.23
C GLN A 165 2.79 16.64 0.99
N SER A 166 3.30 17.67 1.64
CA SER A 166 4.52 17.59 2.45
C SER A 166 4.21 17.64 3.96
N LEU A 167 3.04 17.19 4.37
CA LEU A 167 2.61 17.16 5.76
C LEU A 167 3.27 16.01 6.51
N GLN A 168 3.58 16.20 7.79
CA GLN A 168 4.32 15.24 8.61
C GLN A 168 3.43 14.11 9.14
N TYR A 169 2.29 14.45 9.73
CA TYR A 169 1.43 13.51 10.45
C TYR A 169 0.26 13.08 9.57
N TRP A 170 0.04 11.78 9.47
CA TRP A 170 -1.00 11.18 8.65
C TRP A 170 -1.93 10.31 9.49
N GLY A 171 -3.20 10.43 9.26
CA GLY A 171 -4.24 9.62 9.88
C GLY A 171 -4.99 8.81 8.82
N ILE A 172 -5.03 7.51 9.01
CA ILE A 172 -5.83 6.59 8.20
C ILE A 172 -6.93 6.05 9.12
N GLN A 173 -8.15 6.50 8.88
CA GLN A 173 -9.30 6.16 9.71
C GLN A 173 -10.26 5.28 8.94
N PHE A 174 -10.53 4.11 9.49
CA PHE A 174 -11.58 3.23 8.98
C PHE A 174 -12.85 3.43 9.79
N GLU A 175 -13.96 3.50 9.10
CA GLU A 175 -15.30 3.67 9.65
C GLU A 175 -16.27 2.71 9.00
N GLY A 176 -17.38 2.43 9.68
CA GLY A 176 -18.49 1.73 9.05
C GLY A 176 -19.08 2.54 7.90
N ASN A 177 -19.31 1.89 6.77
CA ASN A 177 -19.87 2.53 5.58
C ASN A 177 -21.39 2.77 5.74
N SER A 178 -22.11 1.78 6.24
CA SER A 178 -23.56 1.84 6.42
C SER A 178 -23.91 2.42 7.77
N SER A 179 -24.47 3.63 7.81
CA SER A 179 -24.89 4.29 9.06
C SER A 179 -23.78 4.44 10.11
N ASN A 180 -22.55 4.56 9.68
CA ASN A 180 -21.33 4.65 10.50
C ASN A 180 -21.13 3.43 11.44
N THR A 181 -21.61 2.27 11.05
CA THR A 181 -21.37 1.02 11.76
C THR A 181 -20.70 0.01 10.84
N PHE A 182 -19.73 -0.73 11.36
CA PHE A 182 -19.15 -1.85 10.65
C PHE A 182 -20.14 -2.99 10.48
N GLY A 183 -19.89 -3.85 9.51
CA GLY A 183 -20.64 -5.08 9.30
C GLY A 183 -20.39 -6.14 10.40
N SER A 184 -20.94 -7.32 10.19
CA SER A 184 -20.78 -8.43 11.14
C SER A 184 -19.42 -9.16 11.04
N THR A 185 -18.58 -8.75 10.11
CA THR A 185 -17.25 -9.32 9.89
C THR A 185 -16.20 -8.35 10.42
N ASP A 186 -15.22 -8.86 11.16
CA ASP A 186 -14.11 -8.03 11.62
C ASP A 186 -13.30 -7.49 10.44
N LEU A 187 -12.95 -6.22 10.52
CA LEU A 187 -12.02 -5.61 9.58
C LEU A 187 -10.62 -6.18 9.79
N PHE A 188 -9.96 -6.54 8.70
CA PHE A 188 -8.52 -6.79 8.72
C PHE A 188 -7.81 -6.00 7.62
N VAL A 189 -6.54 -5.72 7.87
CA VAL A 189 -5.61 -5.07 6.95
C VAL A 189 -4.30 -5.83 6.98
N GLY A 190 -3.72 -6.10 5.80
CA GLY A 190 -2.43 -6.79 5.71
C GLY A 190 -1.26 -5.84 5.82
N CYS A 191 -1.26 -4.76 5.07
CA CYS A 191 -0.14 -3.82 5.09
C CYS A 191 -0.58 -2.43 4.60
N ILE A 192 0.06 -1.39 5.15
CA ILE A 192 -0.16 0.00 4.77
C ILE A 192 1.17 0.60 4.30
N LEU A 193 1.13 1.27 3.16
CA LEU A 193 2.24 2.02 2.60
C LEU A 193 1.80 3.47 2.41
N ILE A 194 2.72 4.38 2.64
CA ILE A 194 2.57 5.79 2.33
C ILE A 194 3.85 6.35 1.74
N GLY A 195 3.75 7.16 0.73
CA GLY A 195 4.92 7.77 0.11
C GLY A 195 4.60 8.50 -1.17
N GLU A 196 5.59 8.61 -2.01
CA GLU A 196 5.49 9.23 -3.31
C GLU A 196 5.47 8.18 -4.41
N TYR A 197 4.71 8.45 -5.48
CA TYR A 197 4.82 7.65 -6.69
C TYR A 197 5.62 8.41 -7.75
N PHE A 198 6.45 7.70 -8.46
CA PHE A 198 7.24 8.22 -9.57
C PHE A 198 6.77 7.61 -10.88
N ASP A 199 6.39 8.46 -11.83
CA ASP A 199 6.06 8.06 -13.19
C ASP A 199 7.30 8.15 -14.07
N MET A 200 7.64 7.05 -14.76
CA MET A 200 8.66 7.15 -15.78
C MET A 200 8.24 8.19 -16.84
N PRO A 201 9.14 9.11 -17.23
CA PRO A 201 8.78 10.18 -18.17
C PRO A 201 8.46 9.66 -19.57
N HIS A 202 8.89 8.45 -19.88
CA HIS A 202 8.68 7.80 -21.18
C HIS A 202 8.30 6.33 -21.01
N ALA A 203 7.55 5.81 -21.97
CA ALA A 203 7.33 4.38 -22.09
C ALA A 203 8.64 3.65 -22.39
N PRO A 204 8.79 2.40 -21.97
CA PRO A 204 9.93 1.60 -22.37
C PRO A 204 9.95 1.39 -23.88
N ASP A 205 11.12 1.07 -24.41
CA ASP A 205 11.27 0.66 -25.81
C ASP A 205 10.38 -0.54 -26.12
N LEU A 206 10.07 -0.76 -27.38
CA LEU A 206 9.18 -1.83 -27.84
C LEU A 206 9.65 -3.26 -27.45
N ASN A 207 10.88 -3.40 -26.99
CA ASN A 207 11.46 -4.67 -26.60
C ASN A 207 11.35 -4.90 -25.08
N VAL A 208 10.14 -5.14 -24.59
CA VAL A 208 9.89 -5.54 -23.21
C VAL A 208 9.87 -7.05 -23.11
N THR A 209 10.76 -7.59 -22.29
CA THR A 209 10.77 -9.03 -22.00
C THR A 209 10.10 -9.30 -20.66
N ARG A 210 9.10 -10.17 -20.67
CA ARG A 210 8.48 -10.68 -19.45
C ARG A 210 8.84 -12.14 -19.28
N MET A 211 9.58 -12.44 -18.24
CA MET A 211 9.99 -13.79 -17.89
C MET A 211 9.30 -14.23 -16.59
N MET A 212 8.95 -15.51 -16.51
CA MET A 212 8.57 -16.15 -15.27
C MET A 212 9.73 -17.00 -14.81
N ASN A 213 10.40 -16.61 -13.75
CA ASN A 213 11.47 -17.41 -13.17
C ASN A 213 10.87 -18.36 -12.13
N ASP A 214 10.85 -19.63 -12.46
CA ASP A 214 10.39 -20.70 -11.58
C ASP A 214 11.51 -21.00 -10.57
N LEU A 215 11.52 -20.27 -9.47
CA LEU A 215 12.42 -20.56 -8.37
C LEU A 215 11.96 -21.86 -7.72
N GLN A 216 12.52 -22.97 -8.18
CA GLN A 216 12.52 -24.18 -7.36
C GLN A 216 13.30 -23.85 -6.08
N GLU A 217 12.61 -23.81 -4.96
CA GLU A 217 13.25 -23.83 -3.65
C GLU A 217 13.98 -25.17 -3.49
N SER A 218 15.21 -25.22 -3.92
CA SER A 218 16.11 -26.27 -3.48
C SER A 218 16.62 -25.87 -2.09
N ASN A 219 16.11 -26.58 -1.07
CA ASN A 219 16.71 -26.68 0.24
C ASN A 219 16.97 -25.37 1.02
N GLY A 220 15.99 -24.92 1.75
CA GLY A 220 16.19 -24.23 3.02
C GLY A 220 16.84 -22.85 3.02
N GLY A 221 17.08 -22.25 1.91
CA GLY A 221 17.54 -20.88 1.81
C GLY A 221 16.39 -19.90 1.73
N GLN A 222 16.08 -19.24 2.81
CA GLN A 222 15.20 -18.09 2.81
C GLN A 222 15.86 -16.94 2.06
N ARG A 223 15.80 -16.96 0.74
CA ARG A 223 16.19 -15.82 -0.06
C ARG A 223 14.93 -15.03 -0.38
N PHE A 224 14.76 -13.86 0.26
CA PHE A 224 13.67 -12.92 -0.03
C PHE A 224 12.28 -13.55 -0.03
N SER A 225 12.06 -14.53 0.82
CA SER A 225 10.90 -15.39 0.85
C SER A 225 9.65 -14.71 1.40
N ASN A 226 9.77 -13.49 1.89
CA ASN A 226 8.64 -12.77 2.43
C ASN A 226 7.72 -12.25 1.33
N LEU A 227 8.19 -12.15 0.11
CA LEU A 227 7.34 -12.01 -1.07
C LEU A 227 6.78 -13.39 -1.46
N LYS A 228 5.94 -13.92 -0.61
CA LYS A 228 5.14 -15.09 -0.99
C LYS A 228 4.29 -14.67 -2.18
N THR A 229 4.60 -15.22 -3.33
CA THR A 229 3.70 -15.14 -4.47
C THR A 229 2.33 -15.61 -4.05
N PHE A 230 1.31 -14.83 -4.34
CA PHE A 230 -0.08 -15.16 -4.08
C PHE A 230 -0.36 -16.63 -4.39
N GLY A 231 -0.90 -17.36 -3.45
CA GLY A 231 -1.35 -18.73 -3.62
C GLY A 231 -0.38 -19.84 -3.26
N ARG A 232 0.81 -19.55 -2.74
CA ARG A 232 1.76 -20.59 -2.35
C ARG A 232 1.80 -20.81 -0.85
N THR A 233 1.33 -21.98 -0.40
CA THR A 233 1.61 -22.45 0.95
C THR A 233 2.90 -23.28 0.94
N ALA A 234 3.83 -22.95 1.81
CA ALA A 234 5.18 -23.52 1.87
C ALA A 234 5.24 -25.01 2.24
N SER A 235 4.13 -25.67 2.50
CA SER A 235 4.09 -27.02 3.03
C SER A 235 3.56 -28.10 2.10
N SER A 236 3.21 -27.77 0.86
CA SER A 236 2.66 -28.80 -0.02
C SER A 236 3.74 -29.42 -0.89
N THR A 237 4.03 -30.68 -0.62
CA THR A 237 4.90 -31.55 -1.44
C THR A 237 4.16 -32.20 -2.60
N SER A 238 2.83 -31.98 -2.72
CA SER A 238 2.03 -32.57 -3.78
C SER A 238 2.09 -31.75 -5.05
N LYS A 239 2.51 -32.38 -6.12
CA LYS A 239 2.58 -31.80 -7.47
C LYS A 239 1.30 -32.02 -8.28
N SER A 240 0.25 -32.60 -7.70
CA SER A 240 -0.96 -32.89 -8.42
C SER A 240 -1.92 -31.70 -8.42
N PRO A 241 -2.39 -31.23 -9.57
CA PRO A 241 -3.40 -30.19 -9.65
C PRO A 241 -4.77 -30.63 -9.11
N PHE A 242 -4.96 -31.92 -8.86
CA PHE A 242 -6.20 -32.47 -8.33
C PHE A 242 -6.16 -32.77 -6.84
N THR A 243 -5.04 -32.59 -6.18
CA THR A 243 -5.00 -32.69 -4.72
C THR A 243 -5.59 -31.43 -4.14
N THR A 244 -6.86 -31.47 -3.85
CA THR A 244 -7.52 -30.58 -2.90
C THR A 244 -7.04 -30.93 -1.49
N ALA A 245 -5.76 -30.76 -1.24
CA ALA A 245 -5.34 -30.66 0.14
C ALA A 245 -6.04 -29.43 0.72
N SER A 246 -6.45 -29.48 1.95
CA SER A 246 -7.10 -28.41 2.70
C SER A 246 -6.36 -27.06 2.68
N ASN A 247 -5.33 -26.92 1.90
CA ASN A 247 -4.36 -25.83 1.84
C ASN A 247 -4.30 -25.15 0.47
N GLY A 248 -5.28 -25.34 -0.39
CA GLY A 248 -5.38 -24.61 -1.62
C GLY A 248 -4.52 -25.17 -2.76
N TYR A 249 -4.67 -24.55 -3.89
CA TYR A 249 -4.02 -24.91 -5.15
C TYR A 249 -2.49 -24.82 -5.02
N ASN A 250 -1.82 -25.89 -5.37
CA ASN A 250 -0.38 -25.91 -5.59
C ASN A 250 -0.05 -25.23 -6.93
N SER A 251 -0.24 -23.94 -7.01
CA SER A 251 0.30 -23.22 -8.15
C SER A 251 1.80 -23.07 -7.96
N GLN A 252 2.57 -23.58 -8.88
CA GLN A 252 3.98 -23.24 -9.00
C GLN A 252 4.04 -21.77 -9.45
N GLY A 253 4.03 -20.86 -8.48
CA GLY A 253 4.18 -19.44 -8.74
C GLY A 253 5.66 -19.10 -8.83
N GLY A 254 6.11 -18.70 -9.99
CA GLY A 254 7.40 -18.09 -10.18
C GLY A 254 7.39 -16.58 -9.92
N ARG A 255 8.56 -15.96 -9.88
CA ARG A 255 8.69 -14.50 -9.92
C ARG A 255 8.56 -14.03 -11.35
N ILE A 256 7.75 -13.00 -11.56
CA ILE A 256 7.70 -12.31 -12.85
C ILE A 256 8.85 -11.30 -12.85
N ILE A 257 9.66 -11.36 -13.88
CA ILE A 257 10.77 -10.43 -14.14
C ILE A 257 10.40 -9.67 -15.40
N TYR A 258 10.43 -8.36 -15.32
CA TYR A 258 10.35 -7.47 -16.47
C TYR A 258 11.74 -6.95 -16.77
N ASP A 259 12.18 -7.09 -18.00
CA ASP A 259 13.38 -6.45 -18.52
C ASP A 259 12.95 -5.38 -19.53
N MET A 260 13.24 -4.15 -19.19
CA MET A 260 12.77 -2.95 -19.91
C MET A 260 13.95 -2.04 -20.21
N ASN A 261 14.03 -1.59 -21.44
CA ASN A 261 15.03 -0.62 -21.88
C ASN A 261 14.36 0.75 -22.13
N PHE A 262 15.05 1.81 -21.81
CA PHE A 262 14.60 3.19 -22.00
C PHE A 262 15.68 3.96 -22.73
N SER A 263 15.49 4.22 -24.03
CA SER A 263 16.48 4.90 -24.87
C SER A 263 16.36 6.42 -24.86
N PHE A 264 15.28 6.97 -24.33
CA PHE A 264 14.95 8.39 -24.43
C PHE A 264 14.99 9.14 -23.10
N LEU A 265 15.60 8.57 -22.07
CA LEU A 265 15.76 9.25 -20.80
C LEU A 265 16.86 10.31 -20.88
N SER A 266 16.55 11.52 -20.44
CA SER A 266 17.55 12.57 -20.23
C SER A 266 18.33 12.33 -18.94
N ALA A 267 19.48 12.98 -18.79
CA ALA A 267 20.21 12.94 -17.53
C ALA A 267 19.38 13.45 -16.35
N ALA A 268 18.60 14.51 -16.55
CA ALA A 268 17.71 15.08 -15.54
C ALA A 268 16.58 14.14 -15.10
N ASN A 269 16.14 13.22 -15.96
CA ASN A 269 15.13 12.23 -15.57
C ASN A 269 15.71 11.13 -14.65
N MET A 270 17.01 10.95 -14.69
CA MET A 270 17.69 9.85 -13.99
C MET A 270 18.46 10.30 -12.77
N MET A 271 19.08 11.46 -12.82
CA MET A 271 20.02 11.92 -11.82
C MET A 271 19.61 13.30 -11.28
N PRO A 272 19.75 13.54 -9.97
CA PRO A 272 19.55 14.85 -9.40
C PRO A 272 20.59 15.84 -9.96
N ASP A 273 20.17 17.05 -10.20
CA ASP A 273 21.07 18.14 -10.58
C ASP A 273 21.97 18.60 -9.44
N GLU A 274 21.50 18.43 -8.21
CA GLU A 274 22.22 18.72 -6.96
C GLU A 274 22.12 17.54 -6.00
N TYR A 275 23.07 17.39 -5.08
CA TYR A 275 23.05 16.36 -4.03
C TYR A 275 22.04 16.67 -2.90
N ASP A 276 21.00 17.40 -3.18
CA ASP A 276 19.98 17.75 -2.23
C ASP A 276 18.76 16.85 -2.41
N ILE A 277 18.59 15.88 -1.50
CA ILE A 277 17.42 14.99 -1.46
C ILE A 277 16.09 15.73 -1.15
N THR A 278 16.16 17.03 -0.89
CA THR A 278 14.99 17.90 -0.75
C THR A 278 14.71 18.72 -2.00
N ALA A 279 15.51 18.54 -3.05
CA ALA A 279 15.29 19.23 -4.31
C ALA A 279 13.93 18.88 -4.90
N ALA A 280 13.30 19.87 -5.47
CA ALA A 280 11.95 19.75 -6.03
C ALA A 280 11.91 19.01 -7.38
N ASP A 281 13.02 18.48 -7.83
CA ASP A 281 13.16 17.87 -9.15
C ASP A 281 12.91 16.38 -9.06
N ASP A 282 11.79 15.93 -9.62
CA ASP A 282 11.43 14.53 -9.70
C ASP A 282 12.41 13.77 -10.61
N ASN A 283 13.15 12.84 -10.04
CA ASN A 283 14.08 12.00 -10.78
C ASN A 283 14.12 10.56 -10.22
N PHE A 284 14.49 9.61 -11.06
CA PHE A 284 14.48 8.19 -10.70
C PHE A 284 15.41 7.84 -9.53
N VAL A 285 16.56 8.51 -9.43
CA VAL A 285 17.53 8.18 -8.38
C VAL A 285 17.01 8.60 -7.01
N ASP A 286 16.46 9.79 -6.87
CA ASP A 286 15.97 10.26 -5.57
C ASP A 286 14.65 9.59 -5.18
N ASP A 287 13.69 9.53 -6.11
CA ASP A 287 12.33 9.11 -5.78
C ASP A 287 12.17 7.58 -5.75
N VAL A 288 13.03 6.86 -6.47
CA VAL A 288 12.95 5.39 -6.50
C VAL A 288 14.17 4.73 -5.90
N TRP A 289 15.36 5.00 -6.45
CA TRP A 289 16.57 4.28 -6.05
C TRP A 289 16.98 4.55 -4.61
N ASN A 290 16.99 5.79 -4.20
CA ASN A 290 17.35 6.18 -2.83
C ASN A 290 16.25 5.75 -1.84
N MET A 291 14.98 5.92 -2.20
CA MET A 291 13.85 5.53 -1.37
C MET A 291 13.74 4.02 -1.15
N THR A 292 14.25 3.22 -2.07
CA THR A 292 14.30 1.76 -1.94
C THR A 292 15.62 1.23 -1.41
N ASN A 293 16.54 2.10 -0.98
CA ASN A 293 17.92 1.73 -0.65
C ASN A 293 18.57 0.87 -1.76
N GLY A 294 18.44 1.29 -3.01
CA GLY A 294 18.80 0.52 -4.18
C GLY A 294 17.79 -0.60 -4.43
N ASN A 295 18.16 -1.83 -4.17
CA ASN A 295 17.29 -3.00 -4.34
C ASN A 295 16.89 -3.65 -3.01
N HIS A 296 17.00 -2.93 -1.90
CA HIS A 296 16.82 -3.50 -0.57
C HIS A 296 15.37 -3.48 -0.09
N LEU A 297 14.66 -2.39 -0.34
CA LEU A 297 13.27 -2.25 0.07
C LEU A 297 12.32 -2.58 -1.07
N PRO A 298 11.20 -3.22 -0.79
CA PRO A 298 10.18 -3.47 -1.79
C PRO A 298 9.42 -2.18 -2.13
N PHE A 299 8.80 -2.18 -3.31
CA PHE A 299 7.92 -1.13 -3.80
C PHE A 299 6.76 -1.75 -4.59
N ILE A 300 5.69 -1.01 -4.78
CA ILE A 300 4.62 -1.40 -5.69
C ILE A 300 4.98 -0.91 -7.08
N PHE A 301 4.83 -1.79 -8.06
CA PHE A 301 5.16 -1.50 -9.44
C PHE A 301 3.94 -1.67 -10.34
N SER A 302 3.62 -0.64 -11.10
CA SER A 302 2.64 -0.67 -12.18
C SER A 302 3.36 -0.55 -13.52
N ILE A 303 3.14 -1.49 -14.41
CA ILE A 303 3.71 -1.47 -15.76
C ILE A 303 2.99 -0.49 -16.67
N ASP A 304 1.74 -0.15 -16.34
CA ASP A 304 0.88 0.75 -17.10
C ASP A 304 0.10 1.65 -16.15
N SER A 305 0.65 2.82 -15.86
CA SER A 305 0.02 3.79 -14.97
C SER A 305 -1.32 4.35 -15.48
N GLY A 306 -1.62 4.17 -16.75
CA GLY A 306 -2.87 4.64 -17.34
C GLY A 306 -4.02 3.65 -17.25
N SER A 307 -3.80 2.42 -16.81
CA SER A 307 -4.82 1.36 -16.71
C SER A 307 -5.03 0.84 -15.28
N GLU A 308 -4.54 1.56 -14.29
CA GLU A 308 -4.63 1.12 -12.88
C GLU A 308 -6.08 1.04 -12.35
N GLY A 309 -6.99 1.82 -12.91
CA GLY A 309 -8.41 1.82 -12.54
C GLY A 309 -9.31 0.91 -13.38
N ASP A 310 -8.76 0.24 -14.38
CA ASP A 310 -9.50 -0.56 -15.36
C ASP A 310 -9.67 -2.04 -14.94
N ASN A 311 -9.98 -2.33 -13.68
CA ASN A 311 -10.25 -3.70 -13.21
C ASN A 311 -11.73 -4.00 -13.08
#